data_6f7e02fb848f73a36f9fab61c93e5f12
#
_entry.id   6f7e02fb848f73a36f9fab61c93e5f12
#
_cell.length_a   1.000
_cell.length_b   1.000
_cell.length_c   1.000
_cell.angle_alpha   90.00
_cell.angle_beta   90.00
_cell.angle_gamma   90.00
#
_symmetry.space_group_name_H-M   'P 1'
#
loop_
_entity.id
_entity.type
_entity.pdbx_description
1 polymer ?
#
loop_
_entity_poly.entity_id
_entity_poly.type
_entity_poly.pdbx_seq_one_letter_code
_entity_poly.pdbx_strand_id
1 'polypeptide(L)'
;VIIADSNVQDRESKQLSMESKGMEVILSTGDGNKVLRAVSDGKADVIVMDMILSGLDGIGILEECSNMSGRKPIFIIQTALRMENLVEQAIKYGADYYMMKPVSNQMLIARVLQLVNKRYIRENGHLSRGSLLKNVKEYEAVKSSDDVRTVNLEVDVTNLLLEIGIPAHIKG
;
A
#
# COMPACT_ATOMS: atom_id res chain seq x y z
N VAL A 1 3.24 1.31 -9.91
CA VAL A 1 3.79 1.11 -8.55
C VAL A 1 5.30 1.25 -8.57
N ILE A 2 5.89 1.79 -7.50
CA ILE A 2 7.34 1.72 -7.21
C ILE A 2 7.53 0.77 -6.03
N ILE A 3 8.54 -0.12 -6.11
CA ILE A 3 8.97 -1.00 -5.03
C ILE A 3 10.39 -0.63 -4.64
N ALA A 4 10.60 -0.20 -3.39
CA ALA A 4 11.88 0.19 -2.86
C ALA A 4 12.24 -0.64 -1.62
N ASP A 5 13.22 -1.52 -1.75
CA ASP A 5 13.68 -2.40 -0.67
C ASP A 5 15.16 -2.74 -0.92
N SER A 6 15.99 -2.77 0.12
CA SER A 6 17.40 -3.15 -0.01
C SER A 6 17.57 -4.63 -0.36
N ASN A 7 16.61 -5.49 0.04
CA ASN A 7 16.63 -6.92 -0.26
C ASN A 7 16.13 -7.18 -1.69
N VAL A 8 17.01 -7.72 -2.55
CA VAL A 8 16.71 -8.00 -3.96
C VAL A 8 15.60 -9.06 -4.08
N GLN A 9 15.68 -10.13 -3.32
CA GLN A 9 14.71 -11.24 -3.37
C GLN A 9 13.31 -10.77 -2.95
N ASP A 10 13.22 -9.93 -1.90
CA ASP A 10 11.96 -9.33 -1.47
C ASP A 10 11.36 -8.44 -2.56
N ARG A 11 12.18 -7.65 -3.25
CA ARG A 11 11.73 -6.81 -4.37
C ARG A 11 11.17 -7.65 -5.52
N GLU A 12 11.92 -8.65 -5.97
CA GLU A 12 11.51 -9.54 -7.07
C GLU A 12 10.21 -10.28 -6.74
N SER A 13 10.10 -10.82 -5.53
CA SER A 13 8.89 -11.50 -5.08
C SER A 13 7.66 -10.57 -5.06
N LYS A 14 7.82 -9.34 -4.57
CA LYS A 14 6.76 -8.32 -4.56
C LYS A 14 6.38 -7.92 -5.98
N GLN A 15 7.36 -7.68 -6.85
CA GLN A 15 7.14 -7.31 -8.23
C GLN A 15 6.31 -8.36 -8.96
N LEU A 16 6.75 -9.61 -8.96
CA LEU A 16 6.03 -10.72 -9.59
C LEU A 16 4.59 -10.84 -9.06
N SER A 17 4.42 -10.70 -7.75
CA SER A 17 3.11 -10.79 -7.12
C SER A 17 2.18 -9.64 -7.53
N MET A 18 2.68 -8.41 -7.63
CA MET A 18 1.92 -7.24 -8.03
C MET A 18 1.56 -7.28 -9.53
N GLU A 19 2.53 -7.62 -10.37
CA GLU A 19 2.32 -7.77 -11.83
C GLU A 19 1.30 -8.86 -12.15
N SER A 20 1.28 -9.97 -11.38
CA SER A 20 0.26 -11.03 -11.51
C SER A 20 -1.16 -10.55 -11.23
N LYS A 21 -1.31 -9.41 -10.56
CA LYS A 21 -2.59 -8.76 -10.24
C LYS A 21 -2.88 -7.55 -11.15
N GLY A 22 -2.13 -7.41 -12.24
CA GLY A 22 -2.31 -6.34 -13.23
C GLY A 22 -1.78 -4.98 -12.79
N MET A 23 -0.94 -4.92 -11.76
CA MET A 23 -0.28 -3.68 -11.36
C MET A 23 1.01 -3.49 -12.15
N GLU A 24 1.19 -2.32 -12.77
CA GLU A 24 2.43 -1.96 -13.45
C GLU A 24 3.49 -1.54 -12.42
N VAL A 25 4.62 -2.26 -12.37
CA VAL A 25 5.78 -1.89 -11.56
C VAL A 25 6.78 -1.11 -12.42
N ILE A 26 6.81 0.20 -12.26
CA ILE A 26 7.63 1.10 -13.08
C ILE A 26 9.07 1.25 -12.58
N LEU A 27 9.32 0.89 -11.32
CA LEU A 27 10.65 0.93 -10.72
C LEU A 27 10.73 -0.09 -9.57
N SER A 28 11.81 -0.88 -9.56
CA SER A 28 12.18 -1.77 -8.46
C SER A 28 13.64 -1.48 -8.08
N THR A 29 13.89 -0.94 -6.89
CA THR A 29 15.22 -0.42 -6.53
C THR A 29 15.51 -0.53 -5.04
N GLY A 30 16.80 -0.57 -4.66
CA GLY A 30 17.28 -0.39 -3.28
C GLY A 30 17.84 1.01 -3.00
N ASP A 31 17.75 1.93 -3.97
CA ASP A 31 18.33 3.28 -3.91
C ASP A 31 17.24 4.34 -3.78
N GLY A 32 17.19 5.03 -2.64
CA GLY A 32 16.18 6.05 -2.34
C GLY A 32 16.27 7.29 -3.24
N ASN A 33 17.45 7.63 -3.75
CA ASN A 33 17.57 8.73 -4.70
C ASN A 33 16.86 8.45 -6.03
N LYS A 34 16.82 7.17 -6.45
CA LYS A 34 16.06 6.76 -7.63
C LYS A 34 14.55 6.86 -7.37
N VAL A 35 14.11 6.49 -6.15
CA VAL A 35 12.71 6.65 -5.74
C VAL A 35 12.31 8.12 -5.82
N LEU A 36 13.09 9.00 -5.19
CA LEU A 36 12.79 10.44 -5.16
C LEU A 36 12.68 11.04 -6.57
N ARG A 37 13.60 10.68 -7.47
CA ARG A 37 13.54 11.10 -8.88
C ARG A 37 12.26 10.63 -9.57
N ALA A 38 11.90 9.35 -9.40
CA ALA A 38 10.69 8.79 -10.01
C ALA A 38 9.40 9.44 -9.47
N VAL A 39 9.38 9.84 -8.20
CA VAL A 39 8.28 10.64 -7.64
C VAL A 39 8.20 12.02 -8.28
N SER A 40 9.33 12.70 -8.42
CA SER A 40 9.41 14.02 -9.05
C SER A 40 8.91 14.00 -10.51
N ASP A 41 9.11 12.88 -11.22
CA ASP A 41 8.58 12.67 -12.57
C ASP A 41 7.05 12.49 -12.61
N GLY A 42 6.39 12.35 -11.46
CA GLY A 42 4.93 12.26 -11.35
C GLY A 42 4.31 10.97 -11.90
N LYS A 43 5.09 9.92 -12.11
CA LYS A 43 4.65 8.69 -12.79
C LYS A 43 4.09 7.62 -11.86
N ALA A 44 4.26 7.77 -10.54
CA ALA A 44 3.89 6.76 -9.56
C ALA A 44 2.59 7.09 -8.83
N ASP A 45 1.66 6.12 -8.77
CA ASP A 45 0.46 6.23 -7.93
C ASP A 45 0.68 5.68 -6.52
N VAL A 46 1.50 4.63 -6.40
CA VAL A 46 1.79 3.93 -5.13
C VAL A 46 3.27 3.65 -5.02
N ILE A 47 3.82 3.87 -3.83
CA ILE A 47 5.19 3.52 -3.46
C ILE A 47 5.14 2.59 -2.25
N VAL A 48 5.68 1.40 -2.42
CA VAL A 48 5.93 0.44 -1.34
C VAL A 48 7.41 0.50 -1.04
N MET A 49 7.80 0.96 0.15
CA MET A 49 9.22 1.13 0.46
C MET A 49 9.59 0.68 1.86
N ASP A 50 10.83 0.18 2.01
CA ASP A 50 11.47 0.02 3.30
C ASP A 50 12.00 1.37 3.81
N MET A 51 12.19 1.47 5.12
CA MET A 51 12.85 2.62 5.74
C MET A 51 14.35 2.62 5.48
N ILE A 52 14.96 1.43 5.33
CA ILE A 52 16.40 1.26 5.10
C ILE A 52 16.67 1.11 3.60
N LEU A 53 17.09 2.20 2.98
CA LEU A 53 17.49 2.25 1.57
C LEU A 53 18.89 2.86 1.46
N SER A 54 19.59 2.59 0.36
CA SER A 54 20.86 3.23 0.07
C SER A 54 20.65 4.67 -0.46
N GLY A 55 21.62 5.53 -0.20
CA GLY A 55 21.62 6.91 -0.69
C GLY A 55 20.71 7.84 0.10
N LEU A 56 19.40 7.64 0.05
CA LEU A 56 18.39 8.38 0.82
C LEU A 56 17.46 7.38 1.50
N ASP A 57 17.27 7.50 2.80
CA ASP A 57 16.40 6.61 3.58
C ASP A 57 14.90 6.94 3.40
N GLY A 58 14.02 6.07 3.94
CA GLY A 58 12.58 6.22 3.79
C GLY A 58 12.02 7.50 4.43
N ILE A 59 12.59 7.96 5.55
CA ILE A 59 12.17 9.22 6.19
C ILE A 59 12.57 10.40 5.31
N GLY A 60 13.81 10.43 4.81
CA GLY A 60 14.27 11.49 3.92
C GLY A 60 13.43 11.58 2.63
N ILE A 61 13.04 10.44 2.05
CA ILE A 61 12.13 10.42 0.89
C ILE A 61 10.77 11.05 1.24
N LEU A 62 10.17 10.66 2.37
CA LEU A 62 8.88 11.19 2.80
C LEU A 62 8.96 12.70 3.08
N GLU A 63 10.03 13.15 3.76
CA GLU A 63 10.25 14.55 4.07
C GLU A 63 10.37 15.40 2.80
N GLU A 64 11.21 15.00 1.84
CA GLU A 64 11.35 15.68 0.55
C GLU A 64 10.01 15.71 -0.21
N CYS A 65 9.30 14.58 -0.28
CA CYS A 65 8.01 14.48 -0.94
C CYS A 65 6.92 15.29 -0.21
N SER A 66 7.02 15.48 1.11
CA SER A 66 6.08 16.32 1.87
C SER A 66 6.08 17.77 1.41
N ASN A 67 7.24 18.27 0.99
CA ASN A 67 7.47 19.63 0.52
C ASN A 67 7.15 19.83 -0.97
N MET A 68 6.96 18.75 -1.75
CA MET A 68 6.62 18.85 -3.17
C MET A 68 5.18 19.32 -3.37
N SER A 69 4.97 20.10 -4.41
CA SER A 69 3.63 20.50 -4.88
C SER A 69 3.03 19.43 -5.78
N GLY A 70 1.69 19.38 -5.87
CA GLY A 70 0.98 18.48 -6.77
C GLY A 70 0.44 17.20 -6.13
N ARG A 71 0.01 16.27 -6.96
CA ARG A 71 -0.55 14.98 -6.52
C ARG A 71 0.57 14.10 -5.99
N LYS A 72 0.48 13.73 -4.73
CA LYS A 72 1.45 12.81 -4.09
C LYS A 72 1.04 11.36 -4.31
N PRO A 73 2.00 10.43 -4.49
CA PRO A 73 1.70 9.00 -4.48
C PRO A 73 1.20 8.54 -3.12
N ILE A 74 0.62 7.35 -3.06
CA ILE A 74 0.32 6.64 -1.81
C ILE A 74 1.62 6.03 -1.30
N PHE A 75 2.01 6.35 -0.07
CA PHE A 75 3.19 5.78 0.57
C PHE A 75 2.81 4.66 1.53
N ILE A 76 3.28 3.44 1.25
CA ILE A 76 3.18 2.28 2.13
C ILE A 76 4.58 1.93 2.62
N ILE A 77 4.81 2.12 3.89
CA ILE A 77 6.07 1.76 4.53
C ILE A 77 6.02 0.30 4.98
N GLN A 78 7.07 -0.46 4.64
CA GLN A 78 7.19 -1.86 4.99
C GLN A 78 8.60 -2.13 5.53
N THR A 79 8.75 -2.23 6.85
CA THR A 79 10.07 -2.31 7.48
C THR A 79 10.11 -3.29 8.65
N ALA A 80 11.32 -3.79 8.96
CA ALA A 80 11.58 -4.59 10.15
C ALA A 80 11.91 -3.73 11.40
N LEU A 81 12.09 -2.43 11.24
CA LEU A 81 12.39 -1.51 12.34
C LEU A 81 11.17 -1.32 13.24
N ARG A 82 11.34 -1.60 14.54
CA ARG A 82 10.31 -1.49 15.57
C ARG A 82 10.57 -0.28 16.47
N MET A 83 10.53 0.91 15.89
CA MET A 83 10.80 2.15 16.62
C MET A 83 9.60 3.09 16.49
N GLU A 84 8.93 3.38 17.61
CA GLU A 84 7.71 4.22 17.62
C GLU A 84 7.96 5.61 17.03
N ASN A 85 9.10 6.22 17.33
CA ASN A 85 9.48 7.51 16.79
C ASN A 85 9.60 7.52 15.25
N LEU A 86 10.01 6.41 14.63
CA LEU A 86 10.06 6.31 13.16
C LEU A 86 8.66 6.19 12.56
N VAL A 87 7.74 5.48 13.24
CA VAL A 87 6.33 5.41 12.82
C VAL A 87 5.71 6.79 12.86
N GLU A 88 5.89 7.52 13.96
CA GLU A 88 5.37 8.89 14.12
C GLU A 88 5.92 9.84 13.06
N GLN A 89 7.22 9.78 12.78
CA GLN A 89 7.85 10.60 11.73
C GLN A 89 7.33 10.23 10.35
N ALA A 90 7.21 8.94 10.02
CA ALA A 90 6.69 8.49 8.75
C ALA A 90 5.26 9.01 8.50
N ILE A 91 4.38 8.91 9.51
CA ILE A 91 3.01 9.44 9.43
C ILE A 91 3.01 10.95 9.29
N LYS A 92 3.82 11.66 10.09
CA LYS A 92 3.97 13.12 10.03
C LYS A 92 4.36 13.62 8.64
N TYR A 93 5.27 12.91 7.97
CA TYR A 93 5.71 13.26 6.61
C TYR A 93 4.83 12.66 5.49
N GLY A 94 3.71 12.02 5.84
CA GLY A 94 2.67 11.66 4.88
C GLY A 94 2.69 10.22 4.40
N ALA A 95 3.23 9.28 5.20
CA ALA A 95 2.98 7.86 4.95
C ALA A 95 1.48 7.55 5.14
N ASP A 96 0.89 6.93 4.13
CA ASP A 96 -0.54 6.54 4.17
C ASP A 96 -0.74 5.24 4.95
N TYR A 97 0.28 4.39 5.02
CA TYR A 97 0.24 3.14 5.75
C TYR A 97 1.63 2.66 6.19
N TYR A 98 1.68 1.97 7.34
CA TYR A 98 2.90 1.39 7.90
C TYR A 98 2.68 -0.09 8.22
N MET A 99 3.57 -0.96 7.75
CA MET A 99 3.51 -2.41 7.93
C MET A 99 4.82 -2.94 8.52
N MET A 100 4.70 -3.78 9.53
CA MET A 100 5.86 -4.45 10.13
C MET A 100 6.17 -5.74 9.38
N LYS A 101 7.42 -5.90 8.92
CA LYS A 101 7.90 -7.17 8.36
C LYS A 101 8.00 -8.25 9.46
N PRO A 102 7.70 -9.53 9.14
CA PRO A 102 7.38 -10.08 7.82
C PRO A 102 5.93 -9.83 7.42
N VAL A 103 5.69 -9.50 6.15
CA VAL A 103 4.37 -9.30 5.56
C VAL A 103 4.24 -10.15 4.30
N SER A 104 3.15 -10.87 4.15
CA SER A 104 2.89 -11.61 2.91
C SER A 104 2.58 -10.65 1.76
N ASN A 105 2.99 -11.03 0.54
CA ASN A 105 2.66 -10.25 -0.66
C ASN A 105 1.15 -10.11 -0.86
N GLN A 106 0.38 -11.11 -0.46
CA GLN A 106 -1.08 -11.08 -0.53
C GLN A 106 -1.67 -9.98 0.37
N MET A 107 -1.20 -9.87 1.62
CA MET A 107 -1.62 -8.81 2.53
C MET A 107 -1.20 -7.43 2.03
N LEU A 108 0.02 -7.31 1.48
CA LEU A 108 0.51 -6.07 0.89
C LEU A 108 -0.38 -5.62 -0.28
N ILE A 109 -0.69 -6.53 -1.22
CA ILE A 109 -1.55 -6.25 -2.37
C ILE A 109 -2.94 -5.80 -1.93
N ALA A 110 -3.54 -6.50 -0.95
CA ALA A 110 -4.83 -6.12 -0.40
C ALA A 110 -4.80 -4.68 0.15
N ARG A 111 -3.74 -4.30 0.84
CA ARG A 111 -3.58 -2.94 1.37
C ARG A 111 -3.38 -1.89 0.27
N VAL A 112 -2.60 -2.20 -0.76
CA VAL A 112 -2.46 -1.33 -1.95
C VAL A 112 -3.83 -1.06 -2.58
N LEU A 113 -4.60 -2.10 -2.86
CA LEU A 113 -5.94 -1.99 -3.47
C LEU A 113 -6.89 -1.18 -2.59
N GLN A 114 -6.90 -1.41 -1.28
CA GLN A 114 -7.72 -0.66 -0.33
C GLN A 114 -7.42 0.85 -0.39
N LEU A 115 -6.14 1.22 -0.32
CA LEU A 115 -5.73 2.63 -0.31
C LEU A 115 -5.99 3.33 -1.64
N VAL A 116 -5.75 2.64 -2.76
CA VAL A 116 -6.07 3.15 -4.11
C VAL A 116 -7.57 3.40 -4.24
N ASN A 117 -8.41 2.45 -3.82
CA ASN A 117 -9.87 2.61 -3.85
C ASN A 117 -10.34 3.76 -2.95
N LYS A 118 -9.81 3.86 -1.72
CA LYS A 118 -10.11 4.98 -0.80
C LYS A 118 -9.78 6.34 -1.42
N ARG A 119 -8.61 6.45 -2.07
CA ARG A 119 -8.20 7.67 -2.79
C ARG A 119 -9.12 7.97 -3.96
N TYR A 120 -9.43 6.99 -4.79
CA TYR A 120 -10.33 7.14 -5.93
C TYR A 120 -11.73 7.65 -5.52
N ILE A 121 -12.30 7.09 -4.46
CA ILE A 121 -13.59 7.54 -3.90
C ILE A 121 -13.50 9.00 -3.44
N ARG A 122 -12.43 9.38 -2.75
CA ARG A 122 -12.25 10.75 -2.26
C ARG A 122 -12.11 11.77 -3.39
N GLU A 123 -11.39 11.41 -4.47
CA GLU A 123 -11.11 12.32 -5.59
C GLU A 123 -12.29 12.44 -6.58
N ASN A 124 -13.09 11.39 -6.76
CA ASN A 124 -14.13 11.33 -7.81
C ASN A 124 -15.56 11.29 -7.28
N GLY A 125 -15.79 11.21 -5.98
CA GLY A 125 -17.12 11.11 -5.36
C GLY A 125 -17.97 9.94 -5.91
N HIS A 126 -18.39 8.99 -5.08
CA HIS A 126 -19.24 7.83 -5.38
C HIS A 126 -18.69 6.79 -6.38
N LEU A 127 -18.09 5.74 -5.83
CA LEU A 127 -18.12 4.44 -6.49
C LEU A 127 -19.52 3.84 -6.37
N SER A 128 -20.06 3.36 -7.48
CA SER A 128 -21.27 2.54 -7.44
C SER A 128 -20.98 1.29 -6.60
N ARG A 129 -21.94 0.91 -5.74
CA ARG A 129 -21.85 -0.28 -4.86
C ARG A 129 -21.37 -1.55 -5.59
N GLY A 130 -21.60 -1.65 -6.91
CA GLY A 130 -21.17 -2.77 -7.75
C GLY A 130 -19.67 -2.87 -8.00
N SER A 131 -18.95 -1.76 -8.06
CA SER A 131 -17.48 -1.76 -8.28
C SER A 131 -16.72 -2.22 -7.04
N LEU A 132 -17.18 -1.80 -5.85
CA LEU A 132 -16.60 -2.24 -4.57
C LEU A 132 -16.79 -3.74 -4.33
N LEU A 133 -18.00 -4.26 -4.62
CA LEU A 133 -18.33 -5.68 -4.48
C LEU A 133 -17.55 -6.58 -5.46
N LYS A 134 -17.18 -6.07 -6.64
CA LYS A 134 -16.39 -6.82 -7.60
C LYS A 134 -14.96 -7.03 -7.09
N ASN A 135 -14.34 -6.00 -6.54
CA ASN A 135 -12.99 -6.07 -5.97
C ASN A 135 -12.95 -6.95 -4.71
N VAL A 136 -13.99 -6.90 -3.86
CA VAL A 136 -14.11 -7.76 -2.67
C VAL A 136 -14.30 -9.23 -3.08
N LYS A 137 -15.14 -9.53 -4.09
CA LYS A 137 -15.35 -10.90 -4.59
C LYS A 137 -14.10 -11.50 -5.23
N GLU A 138 -13.31 -10.70 -5.98
CA GLU A 138 -12.02 -11.16 -6.50
C GLU A 138 -11.02 -11.46 -5.37
N TYR A 139 -11.03 -10.68 -4.30
CA TYR A 139 -10.21 -10.91 -3.12
C TYR A 139 -10.63 -12.18 -2.37
N GLU A 140 -11.93 -12.44 -2.21
CA GLU A 140 -12.47 -13.65 -1.59
C GLU A 140 -12.22 -14.91 -2.42
N ALA A 141 -12.25 -14.82 -3.76
CA ALA A 141 -11.95 -15.93 -4.65
C ALA A 141 -10.48 -16.38 -4.58
N VAL A 142 -9.54 -15.45 -4.34
CA VAL A 142 -8.13 -15.76 -4.11
C VAL A 142 -7.91 -16.47 -2.76
N LYS A 143 -8.77 -16.21 -1.77
CA LYS A 143 -8.69 -16.80 -0.44
C LYS A 143 -9.07 -18.26 -0.37
N SER A 144 -9.88 -18.74 -1.31
CA SER A 144 -10.37 -20.13 -1.33
C SER A 144 -9.35 -21.15 -1.84
N SER A 145 -8.17 -20.73 -2.28
CA SER A 145 -7.16 -21.61 -2.89
C SER A 145 -5.94 -21.92 -2.02
N ASP A 146 -5.74 -21.24 -0.86
CA ASP A 146 -4.59 -21.52 0.01
C ASP A 146 -4.95 -21.49 1.50
N ASP A 147 -4.58 -22.60 2.15
CA ASP A 147 -4.70 -22.92 3.56
C ASP A 147 -3.89 -21.95 4.44
N VAL A 148 -4.49 -20.86 4.90
CA VAL A 148 -3.85 -19.91 5.83
C VAL A 148 -4.75 -19.57 6.99
N ARG A 149 -4.21 -19.79 8.19
CA ARG A 149 -4.75 -19.49 9.51
C ARG A 149 -5.54 -18.17 9.52
N THR A 150 -6.79 -18.27 9.91
CA THR A 150 -7.78 -17.22 10.09
C THR A 150 -7.26 -16.04 10.90
N VAL A 151 -6.93 -14.94 10.22
CA VAL A 151 -6.99 -13.61 10.79
C VAL A 151 -8.39 -13.08 10.51
N ASN A 152 -9.04 -12.58 11.53
CA ASN A 152 -10.47 -12.25 11.62
C ASN A 152 -10.89 -11.21 10.56
N LEU A 153 -11.23 -11.68 9.35
CA LEU A 153 -11.57 -10.83 8.20
C LEU A 153 -12.94 -10.17 8.30
N GLU A 154 -13.84 -10.72 9.12
CA GLU A 154 -15.14 -10.10 9.38
C GLU A 154 -14.98 -8.73 10.03
N VAL A 155 -13.97 -8.55 10.89
CA VAL A 155 -13.68 -7.27 11.53
C VAL A 155 -13.11 -6.26 10.52
N ASP A 156 -12.26 -6.70 9.59
CA ASP A 156 -11.65 -5.81 8.60
C ASP A 156 -12.66 -5.34 7.54
N VAL A 157 -13.55 -6.21 7.07
CA VAL A 157 -14.60 -5.83 6.10
C VAL A 157 -15.65 -4.94 6.78
N THR A 158 -16.00 -5.24 8.03
CA THR A 158 -16.96 -4.43 8.80
C THR A 158 -16.40 -3.05 9.11
N ASN A 159 -15.13 -2.95 9.49
CA ASN A 159 -14.45 -1.67 9.70
C ASN A 159 -14.30 -0.87 8.39
N LEU A 160 -14.02 -1.55 7.27
CA LEU A 160 -13.98 -0.92 5.96
C LEU A 160 -15.34 -0.35 5.57
N LEU A 161 -16.44 -1.08 5.82
CA LEU A 161 -17.81 -0.63 5.55
C LEU A 161 -18.21 0.53 6.45
N LEU A 162 -17.79 0.54 7.72
CA LEU A 162 -18.05 1.63 8.66
C LEU A 162 -17.25 2.90 8.29
N GLU A 163 -16.00 2.78 7.84
CA GLU A 163 -15.19 3.92 7.38
C GLU A 163 -15.78 4.62 6.15
N ILE A 164 -16.51 3.89 5.30
CA ILE A 164 -17.19 4.45 4.12
C ILE A 164 -18.66 4.84 4.40
N GLY A 165 -19.09 4.83 5.68
CA GLY A 165 -20.42 5.28 6.08
C GLY A 165 -21.58 4.34 5.71
N ILE A 166 -21.32 3.07 5.44
CA ILE A 166 -22.37 2.07 5.19
C ILE A 166 -22.74 1.38 6.51
N PRO A 167 -24.00 1.46 6.99
CA PRO A 167 -24.39 0.78 8.23
C PRO A 167 -24.26 -0.74 8.08
N ALA A 168 -23.57 -1.37 9.04
CA ALA A 168 -23.39 -2.82 9.09
C ALA A 168 -24.69 -3.53 9.56
N HIS A 169 -25.75 -3.45 8.76
CA HIS A 169 -26.96 -4.23 8.97
C HIS A 169 -27.15 -5.19 7.80
N ILE A 170 -26.38 -6.29 7.83
CA ILE A 170 -26.73 -7.50 7.10
C ILE A 170 -26.90 -8.58 8.17
N LYS A 171 -28.11 -8.74 8.70
CA LYS A 171 -28.56 -10.00 9.28
C LYS A 171 -28.98 -10.89 8.15
N GLY A 172 -28.28 -12.04 8.01
CA GLY A 172 -28.64 -13.14 7.13
C GLY A 172 -29.91 -13.84 7.55
#